data_ca14203e21b747e9bb1b4c8a2b9f8be3
#
_entry.id   ca14203e21b747e9bb1b4c8a2b9f8be3
#
_cell.length_a   1.000
_cell.length_b   1.000
_cell.length_c   1.000
_cell.angle_alpha   90.00
_cell.angle_beta   90.00
_cell.angle_gamma   90.00
#
_symmetry.space_group_name_H-M   'P 1'
#
loop_
_entity.id
_entity.type
_entity.pdbx_description
1 polymer ?
#
loop_
_entity_poly.entity_id
_entity_poly.type
_entity_poly.pdbx_seq_one_letter_code
_entity_poly.pdbx_strand_id
1 'polypeptide(L)'
;RRLAQNGGGEAQTKEGIAQRALMLLQGRTPESVLRRYVEDVFGVSMLTPSQLAEAERELCTGAHKNCCLHFTRGVPPGRGVGEETAHDIKSFALQREKNRAYFNANLVRNRLIIAQLAQRLQNTILLQRDENESVSRAGTVAPALAWRGSALGDERIFTKRTQSELGELSVDILLDGSASQNRQQEKLAAQAYIIAESLTRCRIPVRVSAFCSLSGCTVVRVLRDYGEDGKNDAIFDYVSAGWNRDGLALRAVGWLMRKTRSDRKLLIMLSDANPNDDEKIPRAGLLPGGRVYGGKAGIEDTKREAAALRRAGIAPVCVFTGSDAELDGARQIYGRNLTRIPSVGWFADAVARLIIGEIKGMTGE
;
A
#
# COMPACT_ATOMS: atom_id res chain seq x y z
N ARG A 1 17.57 -18.35 6.34
CA ARG A 1 17.72 -19.13 5.09
C ARG A 1 16.38 -19.34 4.35
N ARG A 2 15.23 -19.47 5.04
CA ARG A 2 13.90 -19.63 4.39
C ARG A 2 13.37 -18.36 3.71
N LEU A 3 13.69 -17.20 4.21
CA LEU A 3 13.29 -15.92 3.59
C LEU A 3 14.20 -15.48 2.44
N ALA A 4 15.37 -16.09 2.27
CA ALA A 4 16.40 -15.67 1.31
C ALA A 4 16.68 -16.66 0.16
N GLN A 5 16.04 -17.84 0.12
CA GLN A 5 16.32 -18.87 -0.91
C GLN A 5 15.18 -18.98 -1.93
N ASN A 6 15.28 -18.22 -2.99
CA ASN A 6 14.57 -18.46 -4.25
C ASN A 6 15.54 -18.98 -5.30
N GLY A 7 15.73 -20.30 -5.32
CA GLY A 7 16.52 -20.99 -6.34
C GLY A 7 16.61 -22.48 -6.05
N GLY A 8 15.63 -23.28 -6.50
CA GLY A 8 15.74 -24.73 -6.43
C GLY A 8 14.40 -25.43 -6.17
N GLY A 9 13.60 -25.62 -7.22
CA GLY A 9 12.24 -26.18 -7.10
C GLY A 9 12.13 -27.69 -6.79
N GLU A 10 13.20 -28.48 -6.72
CA GLU A 10 13.10 -29.93 -6.49
C GLU A 10 13.57 -30.38 -5.09
N ALA A 11 14.48 -29.67 -4.45
CA ALA A 11 14.91 -30.00 -3.08
C ALA A 11 13.85 -29.57 -2.03
N GLN A 12 13.10 -28.51 -2.28
CA GLN A 12 12.03 -28.00 -1.38
C GLN A 12 10.84 -28.95 -1.24
N THR A 13 10.56 -29.80 -2.25
CA THR A 13 9.40 -30.72 -2.21
C THR A 13 9.60 -31.88 -1.24
N LYS A 14 10.81 -32.41 -1.11
CA LYS A 14 11.09 -33.54 -0.20
C LYS A 14 11.23 -33.11 1.25
N GLU A 15 11.86 -31.99 1.55
CA GLU A 15 11.90 -31.42 2.92
C GLU A 15 10.52 -30.96 3.38
N GLY A 16 9.72 -30.39 2.48
CA GLY A 16 8.34 -29.97 2.78
C GLY A 16 7.42 -31.14 3.13
N ILE A 17 7.60 -32.31 2.47
CA ILE A 17 6.80 -33.52 2.75
C ILE A 17 7.21 -34.13 4.09
N ALA A 18 8.50 -34.23 4.38
CA ALA A 18 8.99 -34.77 5.65
C ALA A 18 8.59 -33.89 6.84
N GLN A 19 8.63 -32.56 6.69
CA GLN A 19 8.16 -31.61 7.71
C GLN A 19 6.64 -31.70 7.91
N ARG A 20 5.84 -31.80 6.84
CA ARG A 20 4.38 -31.99 6.96
C ARG A 20 4.03 -33.31 7.67
N ALA A 21 4.76 -34.37 7.38
CA ALA A 21 4.60 -35.65 8.06
C ALA A 21 4.94 -35.57 9.56
N LEU A 22 6.03 -34.88 9.91
CA LEU A 22 6.44 -34.64 11.29
C LEU A 22 5.41 -33.79 12.07
N MET A 23 4.82 -32.80 11.42
CA MET A 23 3.78 -31.93 11.99
C MET A 23 2.48 -32.67 12.24
N LEU A 24 2.08 -33.57 11.33
CA LEU A 24 0.91 -34.44 11.50
C LEU A 24 1.07 -35.40 12.68
N LEU A 25 2.31 -35.90 12.91
CA LEU A 25 2.64 -36.73 14.07
C LEU A 25 2.58 -35.96 15.40
N GLN A 26 2.72 -34.65 15.37
CA GLN A 26 2.62 -33.77 16.55
C GLN A 26 1.18 -33.25 16.77
N GLY A 27 0.18 -33.67 15.99
CA GLY A 27 -1.20 -33.22 16.10
C GLY A 27 -1.42 -31.74 15.71
N ARG A 28 -0.46 -31.13 14.98
CA ARG A 28 -0.57 -29.74 14.49
C ARG A 28 -0.88 -29.74 13.00
N THR A 29 -1.88 -28.95 12.61
CA THR A 29 -2.14 -28.73 11.19
C THR A 29 -1.03 -27.87 10.58
N PRO A 30 -0.66 -28.07 9.29
CA PRO A 30 0.31 -27.24 8.60
C PRO A 30 -0.03 -25.74 8.70
N GLU A 31 -1.32 -25.42 8.66
CA GLU A 31 -1.82 -24.04 8.78
C GLU A 31 -1.54 -23.43 10.16
N SER A 32 -1.77 -24.16 11.25
CA SER A 32 -1.53 -23.63 12.60
C SER A 32 -0.04 -23.36 12.86
N VAL A 33 0.83 -24.15 12.25
CA VAL A 33 2.29 -23.94 12.33
C VAL A 33 2.71 -22.73 11.52
N LEU A 34 2.15 -22.58 10.31
CA LEU A 34 2.40 -21.41 9.47
C LEU A 34 1.94 -20.12 10.17
N ARG A 35 0.72 -20.08 10.72
CA ARG A 35 0.20 -18.93 11.44
C ARG A 35 1.08 -18.58 12.64
N ARG A 36 1.52 -19.58 13.40
CA ARG A 36 2.42 -19.36 14.52
C ARG A 36 3.78 -18.78 14.06
N TYR A 37 4.35 -19.33 12.99
CA TYR A 37 5.59 -18.80 12.42
C TYR A 37 5.44 -17.33 11.95
N VAL A 38 4.33 -17.02 11.28
CA VAL A 38 4.03 -15.65 10.83
C VAL A 38 3.89 -14.71 12.01
N GLU A 39 3.20 -15.11 13.10
CA GLU A 39 3.11 -14.31 14.33
C GLU A 39 4.48 -14.12 15.01
N ASP A 40 5.30 -15.17 15.03
CA ASP A 40 6.61 -15.11 15.67
C ASP A 40 7.57 -14.16 14.92
N VAL A 41 7.48 -14.11 13.58
CA VAL A 41 8.35 -13.28 12.72
C VAL A 41 7.82 -11.85 12.58
N PHE A 42 6.53 -11.69 12.28
CA PHE A 42 5.94 -10.39 11.93
C PHE A 42 5.17 -9.73 13.08
N GLY A 43 4.96 -10.45 14.17
CA GLY A 43 4.18 -9.99 15.32
C GLY A 43 2.75 -10.52 15.34
N VAL A 44 2.10 -10.40 16.49
CA VAL A 44 0.72 -10.88 16.70
C VAL A 44 -0.28 -10.15 15.81
N SER A 45 -1.39 -10.83 15.50
CA SER A 45 -2.47 -10.22 14.73
C SER A 45 -3.08 -9.02 15.45
N MET A 46 -3.33 -7.94 14.72
CA MET A 46 -4.06 -6.77 15.22
C MET A 46 -5.58 -6.98 15.21
N LEU A 47 -6.05 -8.05 14.56
CA LEU A 47 -7.45 -8.45 14.52
C LEU A 47 -7.71 -9.56 15.53
N THR A 48 -8.91 -9.57 16.10
CA THR A 48 -9.37 -10.72 16.87
C THR A 48 -9.55 -11.95 15.97
N PRO A 49 -9.51 -13.18 16.50
CA PRO A 49 -9.73 -14.39 15.68
C PRO A 49 -11.04 -14.37 14.88
N SER A 50 -12.11 -13.81 15.46
CA SER A 50 -13.41 -13.67 14.77
C SER A 50 -13.35 -12.67 13.61
N GLN A 51 -12.71 -11.52 13.81
CA GLN A 51 -12.53 -10.51 12.76
C GLN A 51 -11.62 -11.02 11.62
N LEU A 52 -10.59 -11.79 11.97
CA LEU A 52 -9.70 -12.39 10.98
C LEU A 52 -10.44 -13.44 10.14
N ALA A 53 -11.21 -14.32 10.79
CA ALA A 53 -12.02 -15.32 10.09
C ALA A 53 -13.10 -14.67 9.19
N GLU A 54 -13.67 -13.54 9.59
CA GLU A 54 -14.60 -12.77 8.76
C GLU A 54 -13.90 -12.19 7.54
N ALA A 55 -12.73 -11.55 7.74
CA ALA A 55 -11.92 -11.00 6.66
C ALA A 55 -11.49 -12.09 5.66
N GLU A 56 -11.03 -13.24 6.13
CA GLU A 56 -10.63 -14.35 5.26
C GLU A 56 -11.81 -14.90 4.46
N ARG A 57 -12.98 -15.06 5.07
CA ARG A 57 -14.20 -15.51 4.37
C ARG A 57 -14.62 -14.56 3.26
N GLU A 58 -14.46 -13.25 3.47
CA GLU A 58 -14.78 -12.22 2.48
C GLU A 58 -13.71 -12.14 1.38
N LEU A 59 -12.44 -12.15 1.74
CA LEU A 59 -11.35 -11.78 0.86
C LEU A 59 -10.66 -12.96 0.20
N CYS A 60 -10.55 -14.12 0.89
CA CYS A 60 -9.88 -15.31 0.39
C CYS A 60 -10.84 -16.13 -0.50
N THR A 61 -11.25 -15.56 -1.62
CA THR A 61 -12.19 -16.14 -2.57
C THR A 61 -11.62 -16.17 -3.99
N GLY A 62 -12.18 -17.01 -4.86
CA GLY A 62 -11.74 -17.11 -6.26
C GLY A 62 -10.29 -17.53 -6.40
N ALA A 63 -9.43 -16.67 -6.95
CA ALA A 63 -8.01 -16.93 -7.11
C ALA A 63 -7.24 -17.08 -5.77
N HIS A 64 -7.84 -16.67 -4.67
CA HIS A 64 -7.23 -16.66 -3.34
C HIS A 64 -7.87 -17.63 -2.35
N LYS A 65 -8.71 -18.58 -2.84
CA LYS A 65 -9.50 -19.48 -1.98
C LYS A 65 -8.67 -20.29 -0.98
N ASN A 66 -7.44 -20.65 -1.34
CA ASN A 66 -6.54 -21.43 -0.47
C ASN A 66 -5.56 -20.57 0.34
N CYS A 67 -5.72 -19.25 0.29
CA CYS A 67 -4.86 -18.32 1.00
C CYS A 67 -5.41 -17.99 2.38
N CYS A 68 -4.53 -17.51 3.25
CA CYS A 68 -4.90 -16.89 4.52
C CYS A 68 -4.35 -15.48 4.62
N LEU A 69 -4.83 -14.74 5.61
CA LEU A 69 -4.44 -13.36 5.88
C LEU A 69 -3.85 -13.23 7.27
N HIS A 70 -2.91 -12.29 7.39
CA HIS A 70 -2.40 -11.88 8.68
C HIS A 70 -2.22 -10.36 8.69
N PHE A 71 -2.93 -9.67 9.59
CA PHE A 71 -2.82 -8.23 9.77
C PHE A 71 -2.08 -7.96 11.06
N THR A 72 -1.00 -7.20 11.02
CA THR A 72 -0.17 -6.96 12.21
C THR A 72 0.38 -5.53 12.30
N ARG A 73 0.67 -5.11 13.53
CA ARG A 73 1.40 -3.88 13.86
C ARG A 73 2.89 -4.17 14.21
N GLY A 74 3.31 -5.41 14.09
CA GLY A 74 4.67 -5.82 14.45
C GLY A 74 4.91 -5.96 15.96
N VAL A 75 3.84 -6.12 16.76
CA VAL A 75 3.97 -6.34 18.21
C VAL A 75 4.45 -7.78 18.44
N PRO A 76 5.63 -7.98 19.08
CA PRO A 76 6.14 -9.32 19.31
C PRO A 76 5.17 -10.17 20.16
N PRO A 77 5.10 -11.50 19.93
CA PRO A 77 4.34 -12.37 20.80
C PRO A 77 4.99 -12.41 22.19
N GLY A 78 4.19 -12.44 23.25
CA GLY A 78 4.65 -12.52 24.64
C GLY A 78 5.24 -13.88 25.04
N ARG A 79 5.74 -14.66 24.08
CA ARG A 79 6.34 -15.99 24.25
C ARG A 79 7.74 -16.06 23.64
N GLY A 80 8.54 -17.00 24.07
CA GLY A 80 9.85 -17.27 23.45
C GLY A 80 9.71 -17.76 22.01
N VAL A 81 10.60 -17.32 21.16
CA VAL A 81 10.68 -17.69 19.73
C VAL A 81 11.81 -18.68 19.51
N GLY A 82 11.68 -19.55 18.50
CA GLY A 82 12.75 -20.49 18.13
C GLY A 82 13.98 -19.80 17.55
N GLU A 83 15.12 -20.50 17.53
CA GLU A 83 16.39 -19.95 17.04
C GLU A 83 16.32 -19.45 15.59
N GLU A 84 15.65 -20.20 14.68
CA GLU A 84 15.45 -19.78 13.29
C GLU A 84 14.69 -18.46 13.20
N THR A 85 13.61 -18.34 13.95
CA THR A 85 12.80 -17.11 14.00
C THR A 85 13.56 -15.95 14.62
N ALA A 86 14.39 -16.22 15.65
CA ALA A 86 15.24 -15.21 16.24
C ALA A 86 16.28 -14.64 15.26
N HIS A 87 16.76 -15.47 14.33
CA HIS A 87 17.65 -15.02 13.25
C HIS A 87 16.93 -14.06 12.29
N ASP A 88 15.71 -14.39 11.89
CA ASP A 88 14.90 -13.53 11.01
C ASP A 88 14.59 -12.18 11.68
N ILE A 89 14.22 -12.19 12.95
CA ILE A 89 13.97 -10.97 13.74
C ILE A 89 15.23 -10.09 13.81
N LYS A 90 16.40 -10.69 14.04
CA LYS A 90 17.67 -9.94 14.02
C LYS A 90 17.96 -9.34 12.65
N SER A 91 17.69 -10.08 11.58
CA SER A 91 17.88 -9.58 10.22
C SER A 91 16.96 -8.38 9.93
N PHE A 92 15.72 -8.38 10.42
CA PHE A 92 14.79 -7.27 10.31
C PHE A 92 15.26 -6.04 11.09
N ALA A 93 15.76 -6.23 12.32
CA ALA A 93 16.32 -5.13 13.10
C ALA A 93 17.53 -4.49 12.39
N LEU A 94 18.42 -5.31 11.83
CA LEU A 94 19.55 -4.81 11.04
C LEU A 94 19.11 -4.07 9.78
N GLN A 95 18.07 -4.57 9.09
CA GLN A 95 17.53 -3.89 7.90
C GLN A 95 16.91 -2.53 8.26
N ARG A 96 16.22 -2.42 9.38
CA ARG A 96 15.72 -1.14 9.91
C ARG A 96 16.84 -0.10 10.06
N GLU A 97 17.97 -0.51 10.65
CA GLU A 97 19.13 0.37 10.81
C GLU A 97 19.69 0.81 9.45
N LYS A 98 19.80 -0.11 8.47
CA LYS A 98 20.21 0.21 7.10
C LYS A 98 19.28 1.19 6.42
N ASN A 99 17.97 0.99 6.53
CA ASN A 99 16.97 1.89 5.96
C ASN A 99 17.13 3.32 6.49
N ARG A 100 17.29 3.44 7.83
CA ARG A 100 17.49 4.74 8.49
C ARG A 100 18.83 5.37 8.11
N ALA A 101 19.90 4.59 8.07
CA ALA A 101 21.22 5.06 7.68
C ALA A 101 21.22 5.58 6.22
N TYR A 102 20.57 4.87 5.30
CA TYR A 102 20.43 5.28 3.91
C TYR A 102 19.68 6.62 3.79
N PHE A 103 18.57 6.78 4.51
CA PHE A 103 17.82 8.04 4.52
C PHE A 103 18.67 9.19 5.06
N ASN A 104 19.39 8.97 6.18
CA ASN A 104 20.23 9.96 6.83
C ASN A 104 21.45 10.36 5.99
N ALA A 105 22.05 9.42 5.27
CA ALA A 105 23.15 9.71 4.33
C ALA A 105 22.75 10.70 3.23
N ASN A 106 21.45 10.82 2.96
CA ASN A 106 20.89 11.72 1.94
C ASN A 106 19.96 12.78 2.56
N LEU A 107 20.11 13.09 3.84
CA LEU A 107 19.14 13.87 4.63
C LEU A 107 18.79 15.23 4.03
N VAL A 108 19.78 16.01 3.60
CA VAL A 108 19.57 17.35 3.02
C VAL A 108 18.72 17.25 1.76
N ARG A 109 19.07 16.35 0.86
CA ARG A 109 18.34 16.12 -0.38
C ARG A 109 16.91 15.62 -0.09
N ASN A 110 16.74 14.66 0.82
CA ASN A 110 15.44 14.11 1.16
C ASN A 110 14.53 15.16 1.79
N ARG A 111 15.05 16.03 2.67
CA ARG A 111 14.31 17.16 3.24
C ARG A 111 13.85 18.17 2.18
N LEU A 112 14.70 18.47 1.19
CA LEU A 112 14.34 19.32 0.07
C LEU A 112 13.19 18.71 -0.75
N ILE A 113 13.27 17.43 -1.07
CA ILE A 113 12.22 16.70 -1.81
C ILE A 113 10.90 16.71 -1.04
N ILE A 114 10.93 16.46 0.28
CA ILE A 114 9.75 16.54 1.15
C ILE A 114 9.13 17.95 1.09
N ALA A 115 9.94 19.00 1.20
CA ALA A 115 9.46 20.38 1.15
C ALA A 115 8.82 20.72 -0.22
N GLN A 116 9.46 20.31 -1.32
CA GLN A 116 8.96 20.52 -2.68
C GLN A 116 7.64 19.77 -2.92
N LEU A 117 7.55 18.50 -2.52
CA LEU A 117 6.33 17.71 -2.67
C LEU A 117 5.18 18.28 -1.82
N ALA A 118 5.45 18.62 -0.56
CA ALA A 118 4.46 19.23 0.32
C ALA A 118 3.94 20.56 -0.25
N GLN A 119 4.83 21.43 -0.73
CA GLN A 119 4.46 22.71 -1.33
C GLN A 119 3.54 22.55 -2.54
N ARG A 120 3.84 21.57 -3.43
CA ARG A 120 3.02 21.30 -4.62
C ARG A 120 1.63 20.79 -4.25
N LEU A 121 1.56 19.86 -3.27
CA LEU A 121 0.29 19.35 -2.78
C LEU A 121 -0.54 20.46 -2.13
N GLN A 122 0.06 21.30 -1.29
CA GLN A 122 -0.62 22.43 -0.65
C GLN A 122 -1.16 23.42 -1.67
N ASN A 123 -0.36 23.79 -2.68
CA ASN A 123 -0.80 24.71 -3.74
C ASN A 123 -2.01 24.14 -4.49
N THR A 124 -2.02 22.84 -4.79
CA THR A 124 -3.16 22.20 -5.46
C THR A 124 -4.41 22.22 -4.59
N ILE A 125 -4.28 21.88 -3.31
CA ILE A 125 -5.39 21.90 -2.36
C ILE A 125 -5.96 23.32 -2.20
N LEU A 126 -5.11 24.34 -2.17
CA LEU A 126 -5.53 25.74 -2.09
C LEU A 126 -6.27 26.17 -3.37
N LEU A 127 -5.71 25.88 -4.55
CA LEU A 127 -6.36 26.20 -5.82
C LEU A 127 -7.75 25.57 -5.94
N GLN A 128 -7.91 24.34 -5.52
CA GLN A 128 -9.22 23.69 -5.53
C GLN A 128 -10.22 24.30 -4.54
N ARG A 129 -9.75 24.94 -3.45
CA ARG A 129 -10.62 25.70 -2.54
C ARG A 129 -11.10 27.01 -3.16
N ASP A 130 -10.23 27.67 -3.92
CA ASP A 130 -10.56 28.96 -4.56
C ASP A 130 -11.48 28.77 -5.79
N GLU A 131 -11.38 27.68 -6.53
CA GLU A 131 -12.25 27.37 -7.67
C GLU A 131 -13.72 27.13 -7.27
N ASN A 132 -14.01 26.94 -5.99
CA ASN A 132 -15.36 26.76 -5.46
C ASN A 132 -16.04 28.07 -5.02
N GLU A 133 -15.44 29.24 -5.21
CA GLU A 133 -16.10 30.53 -5.06
C GLU A 133 -16.75 30.94 -6.40
N SER A 134 -18.03 30.70 -6.53
CA SER A 134 -18.80 31.18 -7.71
C SER A 134 -19.49 32.49 -7.42
N VAL A 135 -19.47 33.40 -8.40
CA VAL A 135 -20.23 34.63 -8.37
C VAL A 135 -21.74 34.29 -8.41
N SER A 136 -22.50 34.76 -7.42
CA SER A 136 -23.89 34.38 -7.19
C SER A 136 -24.74 35.63 -6.91
N ARG A 137 -26.06 35.45 -6.95
CA ARG A 137 -27.04 36.48 -6.52
C ARG A 137 -27.27 36.47 -5.02
N ALA A 138 -26.75 35.50 -4.29
CA ALA A 138 -26.89 35.40 -2.83
C ALA A 138 -25.61 34.82 -2.21
N GLY A 139 -25.24 35.28 -1.01
CA GLY A 139 -24.00 34.84 -0.31
C GLY A 139 -23.33 36.00 0.42
N THR A 140 -21.97 35.97 0.43
CA THR A 140 -21.18 37.06 1.00
C THR A 140 -20.90 38.09 -0.10
N VAL A 141 -21.11 39.38 0.17
CA VAL A 141 -20.83 40.45 -0.80
C VAL A 141 -19.36 40.40 -1.18
N ALA A 142 -19.07 40.33 -2.48
CA ALA A 142 -17.72 40.48 -3.01
C ALA A 142 -17.38 41.97 -3.14
N PRO A 143 -16.51 42.55 -2.31
CA PRO A 143 -16.22 44.00 -2.36
C PRO A 143 -15.75 44.46 -3.74
N ALA A 144 -14.98 43.63 -4.45
CA ALA A 144 -14.50 43.90 -5.79
C ALA A 144 -15.60 43.94 -6.86
N LEU A 145 -16.80 43.37 -6.60
CA LEU A 145 -17.93 43.32 -7.52
C LEU A 145 -19.08 44.23 -7.07
N ALA A 146 -19.02 44.81 -5.88
CA ALA A 146 -20.12 45.62 -5.31
C ALA A 146 -20.52 46.78 -6.21
N TRP A 147 -19.57 47.41 -6.89
CA TRP A 147 -19.82 48.49 -7.85
C TRP A 147 -20.71 48.09 -9.02
N ARG A 148 -20.73 46.81 -9.41
CA ARG A 148 -21.58 46.33 -10.51
C ARG A 148 -23.06 46.37 -10.13
N GLY A 149 -23.40 46.16 -8.86
CA GLY A 149 -24.76 46.25 -8.38
C GLY A 149 -25.31 47.66 -8.51
N SER A 150 -24.53 48.67 -8.11
CA SER A 150 -24.93 50.09 -8.16
C SER A 150 -24.82 50.70 -9.56
N ALA A 151 -23.80 50.36 -10.35
CA ALA A 151 -23.53 50.98 -11.66
C ALA A 151 -24.19 50.23 -12.83
N LEU A 152 -24.38 48.95 -12.76
CA LEU A 152 -24.85 48.09 -13.87
C LEU A 152 -26.17 47.35 -13.55
N GLY A 153 -26.69 47.44 -12.33
CA GLY A 153 -27.88 46.67 -11.90
C GLY A 153 -27.65 45.13 -11.90
N ASP A 154 -26.37 44.68 -11.90
CA ASP A 154 -26.06 43.26 -11.89
C ASP A 154 -26.17 42.73 -10.43
N GLU A 155 -27.15 41.88 -10.20
CA GLU A 155 -27.39 41.28 -8.87
C GLU A 155 -26.32 40.26 -8.47
N ARG A 156 -25.43 39.83 -9.39
CA ARG A 156 -24.37 38.86 -9.13
C ARG A 156 -23.13 39.55 -8.53
N ILE A 157 -23.33 40.13 -7.36
CA ILE A 157 -22.29 40.80 -6.56
C ILE A 157 -21.87 40.00 -5.30
N PHE A 158 -22.44 38.83 -5.13
CA PHE A 158 -22.13 37.94 -4.02
C PHE A 158 -21.22 36.81 -4.47
N THR A 159 -20.29 36.43 -3.63
CA THR A 159 -19.62 35.14 -3.73
C THR A 159 -20.37 34.13 -2.88
N LYS A 160 -20.82 33.08 -3.52
CA LYS A 160 -21.28 31.88 -2.85
C LYS A 160 -20.08 30.93 -2.78
N ARG A 161 -19.53 30.77 -1.58
CA ARG A 161 -18.71 29.59 -1.32
C ARG A 161 -19.63 28.40 -1.40
N THR A 162 -19.68 27.76 -2.56
CA THR A 162 -20.07 26.37 -2.56
C THR A 162 -18.93 25.67 -1.86
N GLN A 163 -19.11 25.32 -0.57
CA GLN A 163 -18.33 24.23 -0.03
C GLN A 163 -18.66 23.04 -0.94
N SER A 164 -17.91 22.87 -2.04
CA SER A 164 -17.62 21.54 -2.44
C SER A 164 -16.83 21.07 -1.22
N GLU A 165 -17.47 20.30 -0.40
CA GLU A 165 -16.80 19.49 0.57
C GLU A 165 -15.79 18.74 -0.25
N LEU A 166 -14.54 19.23 -0.31
CA LEU A 166 -13.38 18.44 -0.62
C LEU A 166 -13.42 17.37 0.45
N GLY A 167 -14.17 16.31 0.19
CA GLY A 167 -14.38 15.23 1.12
C GLY A 167 -13.01 14.85 1.67
N GLU A 168 -12.94 14.59 2.95
CA GLU A 168 -11.66 14.29 3.60
C GLU A 168 -10.89 13.24 2.80
N LEU A 169 -9.77 13.64 2.21
CA LEU A 169 -8.87 12.73 1.50
C LEU A 169 -8.07 11.93 2.52
N SER A 170 -8.06 10.61 2.40
CA SER A 170 -7.10 9.74 3.08
C SER A 170 -6.22 9.01 2.08
N VAL A 171 -4.97 8.79 2.46
CA VAL A 171 -3.97 8.11 1.62
C VAL A 171 -3.44 6.89 2.34
N ASP A 172 -3.49 5.76 1.67
CA ASP A 172 -2.76 4.54 2.05
C ASP A 172 -1.54 4.37 1.15
N ILE A 173 -0.39 4.08 1.75
CA ILE A 173 0.83 3.71 1.06
C ILE A 173 1.07 2.24 1.32
N LEU A 174 1.12 1.44 0.25
CA LEU A 174 1.36 0.00 0.32
C LEU A 174 2.70 -0.34 -0.32
N LEU A 175 3.61 -0.87 0.49
CA LEU A 175 4.94 -1.27 0.08
C LEU A 175 4.96 -2.75 -0.27
N ASP A 176 5.44 -3.06 -1.45
CA ASP A 176 5.75 -4.43 -1.83
C ASP A 176 6.95 -4.92 -1.00
N GLY A 177 6.71 -5.90 -0.15
CA GLY A 177 7.70 -6.53 0.71
C GLY A 177 8.17 -7.88 0.15
N SER A 178 8.06 -8.15 -1.15
CA SER A 178 8.57 -9.39 -1.76
C SER A 178 10.09 -9.41 -1.85
N ALA A 179 10.65 -10.61 -2.01
CA ALA A 179 12.09 -10.81 -2.10
C ALA A 179 12.74 -10.13 -3.32
N SER A 180 11.97 -9.80 -4.36
CA SER A 180 12.46 -9.01 -5.51
C SER A 180 12.96 -7.62 -5.08
N GLN A 181 12.42 -7.09 -3.99
CA GLN A 181 12.78 -5.78 -3.43
C GLN A 181 14.05 -5.80 -2.56
N ASN A 182 14.65 -6.97 -2.30
CA ASN A 182 15.80 -7.13 -1.39
C ASN A 182 16.97 -6.16 -1.68
N ARG A 183 17.20 -5.84 -2.95
CA ARG A 183 18.32 -4.97 -3.38
C ARG A 183 18.01 -3.48 -3.29
N GLN A 184 16.78 -3.11 -2.98
CA GLN A 184 16.35 -1.70 -2.98
C GLN A 184 15.47 -1.34 -1.77
N GLN A 185 15.52 -2.15 -0.71
CA GLN A 185 14.71 -1.94 0.50
C GLN A 185 14.91 -0.55 1.10
N GLU A 186 16.17 -0.12 1.21
CA GLU A 186 16.53 1.17 1.78
C GLU A 186 15.94 2.33 0.94
N LYS A 187 15.98 2.18 -0.37
CA LYS A 187 15.41 3.16 -1.31
C LYS A 187 13.88 3.21 -1.19
N LEU A 188 13.21 2.06 -1.13
CA LEU A 188 11.76 1.99 -0.96
C LEU A 188 11.31 2.61 0.35
N ALA A 189 11.97 2.25 1.46
CA ALA A 189 11.68 2.82 2.77
C ALA A 189 11.84 4.35 2.78
N ALA A 190 12.91 4.85 2.16
CA ALA A 190 13.14 6.29 2.04
C ALA A 190 12.07 6.98 1.17
N GLN A 191 11.67 6.37 0.06
CA GLN A 191 10.60 6.91 -0.81
C GLN A 191 9.25 6.95 -0.09
N ALA A 192 8.89 5.88 0.61
CA ALA A 192 7.67 5.83 1.41
C ALA A 192 7.67 6.88 2.52
N TYR A 193 8.79 7.04 3.22
CA TYR A 193 8.95 8.08 4.24
C TYR A 193 8.76 9.47 3.66
N ILE A 194 9.38 9.78 2.51
CA ILE A 194 9.26 11.07 1.84
C ILE A 194 7.80 11.37 1.48
N ILE A 195 7.08 10.40 0.92
CA ILE A 195 5.66 10.59 0.57
C ILE A 195 4.83 10.79 1.84
N ALA A 196 4.98 9.93 2.83
CA ALA A 196 4.21 9.99 4.08
C ALA A 196 4.46 11.31 4.83
N GLU A 197 5.72 11.74 4.96
CA GLU A 197 6.09 13.00 5.62
C GLU A 197 5.53 14.21 4.88
N SER A 198 5.56 14.20 3.55
CA SER A 198 5.00 15.28 2.74
C SER A 198 3.47 15.40 2.91
N LEU A 199 2.76 14.27 2.93
CA LEU A 199 1.31 14.24 3.15
C LEU A 199 0.96 14.66 4.59
N THR A 200 1.74 14.21 5.58
CA THR A 200 1.58 14.61 6.99
C THR A 200 1.71 16.13 7.15
N ARG A 201 2.68 16.76 6.49
CA ARG A 201 2.83 18.23 6.48
C ARG A 201 1.64 18.95 5.85
N CYS A 202 0.96 18.31 4.92
CA CYS A 202 -0.28 18.81 4.33
C CYS A 202 -1.52 18.49 5.17
N ARG A 203 -1.37 17.87 6.35
CA ARG A 203 -2.46 17.39 7.22
C ARG A 203 -3.39 16.41 6.52
N ILE A 204 -2.88 15.63 5.58
CA ILE A 204 -3.61 14.56 4.93
C ILE A 204 -3.40 13.29 5.77
N PRO A 205 -4.47 12.62 6.24
CA PRO A 205 -4.36 11.36 6.93
C PRO A 205 -3.66 10.30 6.08
N VAL A 206 -2.59 9.70 6.62
CA VAL A 206 -1.77 8.70 5.92
C VAL A 206 -1.69 7.43 6.74
N ARG A 207 -1.84 6.29 6.11
CA ARG A 207 -1.44 4.99 6.63
C ARG A 207 -0.37 4.39 5.73
N VAL A 208 0.64 3.76 6.32
CA VAL A 208 1.72 3.08 5.59
C VAL A 208 1.74 1.62 6.01
N SER A 209 1.62 0.74 5.03
CA SER A 209 1.66 -0.71 5.24
C SER A 209 2.65 -1.36 4.29
N ALA A 210 3.20 -2.49 4.68
CA ALA A 210 3.97 -3.37 3.81
C ALA A 210 3.26 -4.72 3.70
N PHE A 211 3.40 -5.41 2.58
CA PHE A 211 2.85 -6.76 2.44
C PHE A 211 3.86 -7.73 1.84
N CYS A 212 3.74 -8.98 2.22
CA CYS A 212 4.42 -10.11 1.58
C CYS A 212 3.54 -11.36 1.70
N SER A 213 3.89 -12.41 0.98
CA SER A 213 3.20 -13.71 1.05
C SER A 213 4.18 -14.81 1.40
N LEU A 214 3.78 -15.70 2.30
CA LEU A 214 4.55 -16.86 2.76
C LEU A 214 3.65 -18.09 2.75
N SER A 215 3.93 -19.05 1.89
CA SER A 215 3.17 -20.31 1.78
C SER A 215 1.66 -20.09 1.77
N GLY A 216 1.17 -19.16 0.95
CA GLY A 216 -0.24 -18.82 0.82
C GLY A 216 -0.78 -17.88 1.91
N CYS A 217 0.00 -17.50 2.91
CA CYS A 217 -0.41 -16.51 3.90
C CYS A 217 0.07 -15.12 3.48
N THR A 218 -0.86 -14.22 3.16
CA THR A 218 -0.54 -12.82 2.86
C THR A 218 -0.54 -12.02 4.14
N VAL A 219 0.65 -11.51 4.49
CA VAL A 219 0.88 -10.65 5.66
C VAL A 219 0.75 -9.19 5.25
N VAL A 220 -0.08 -8.44 5.95
CA VAL A 220 -0.18 -6.98 5.83
C VAL A 220 0.29 -6.37 7.15
N ARG A 221 1.46 -5.77 7.12
CA ARG A 221 2.06 -5.12 8.29
C ARG A 221 1.83 -3.61 8.21
N VAL A 222 1.01 -3.09 9.12
CA VAL A 222 0.77 -1.66 9.25
C VAL A 222 1.93 -1.04 10.05
N LEU A 223 2.79 -0.31 9.36
CA LEU A 223 3.97 0.35 9.94
C LEU A 223 3.58 1.64 10.66
N ARG A 224 2.70 2.44 10.04
CA ARG A 224 2.16 3.67 10.59
C ARG A 224 0.68 3.75 10.26
N ASP A 225 -0.17 4.12 11.21
CA ASP A 225 -1.61 4.26 11.01
C ASP A 225 -2.04 5.72 10.96
N TYR A 226 -3.29 6.00 10.58
CA TYR A 226 -3.88 7.33 10.61
C TYR A 226 -3.81 7.93 12.02
N GLY A 227 -3.58 9.25 12.10
CA GLY A 227 -3.45 9.96 13.38
C GLY A 227 -2.14 9.74 14.12
N GLU A 228 -1.21 8.99 13.57
CA GLU A 228 0.12 8.77 14.13
C GLU A 228 1.18 9.70 13.49
N ASP A 229 0.88 11.00 13.38
CA ASP A 229 1.70 11.97 12.62
C ASP A 229 3.15 12.10 13.08
N GLY A 230 3.43 11.80 14.36
CA GLY A 230 4.79 11.77 14.91
C GLY A 230 5.55 10.47 14.73
N LYS A 231 4.94 9.42 14.09
CA LYS A 231 5.52 8.07 14.03
C LYS A 231 5.99 7.65 12.63
N ASN A 232 6.28 8.59 11.75
CA ASN A 232 6.78 8.28 10.40
C ASN A 232 8.08 7.45 10.41
N ASP A 233 8.89 7.54 11.48
CA ASP A 233 10.09 6.73 11.67
C ASP A 233 9.84 5.22 11.68
N ALA A 234 8.62 4.78 12.02
CA ALA A 234 8.23 3.38 11.95
C ALA A 234 8.20 2.81 10.51
N ILE A 235 8.20 3.69 9.50
CA ILE A 235 8.30 3.28 8.08
C ILE A 235 9.65 2.60 7.80
N PHE A 236 10.69 2.95 8.54
CA PHE A 236 12.00 2.29 8.41
C PHE A 236 12.00 0.84 8.91
N ASP A 237 10.94 0.38 9.58
CA ASP A 237 10.73 -1.03 9.92
C ASP A 237 10.35 -1.89 8.70
N TYR A 238 10.23 -1.29 7.51
CA TYR A 238 10.02 -1.99 6.27
C TYR A 238 11.13 -3.01 6.01
N VAL A 239 10.71 -4.22 5.65
CA VAL A 239 11.59 -5.32 5.25
C VAL A 239 10.94 -6.09 4.10
N SER A 240 11.75 -6.67 3.24
CA SER A 240 11.28 -7.58 2.20
C SER A 240 11.47 -9.03 2.63
N ALA A 241 10.46 -9.86 2.32
CA ALA A 241 10.42 -11.27 2.66
C ALA A 241 9.41 -12.02 1.77
N GLY A 242 9.71 -13.25 1.42
CA GLY A 242 8.76 -14.13 0.71
C GLY A 242 8.37 -13.68 -0.69
N TRP A 243 7.11 -13.94 -1.04
CA TRP A 243 6.48 -13.69 -2.33
C TRP A 243 5.56 -12.46 -2.30
N ASN A 244 4.89 -12.16 -3.42
CA ASN A 244 3.90 -11.09 -3.50
C ASN A 244 2.61 -11.57 -4.21
N ARG A 245 1.54 -11.70 -3.43
CA ARG A 245 0.20 -11.92 -3.95
C ARG A 245 -0.55 -10.60 -4.01
N ASP A 246 -0.18 -9.77 -4.98
CA ASP A 246 -0.63 -8.38 -5.11
C ASP A 246 -2.15 -8.25 -5.09
N GLY A 247 -2.87 -9.14 -5.81
CA GLY A 247 -4.33 -9.11 -5.84
C GLY A 247 -4.95 -9.26 -4.45
N LEU A 248 -4.45 -10.19 -3.62
CA LEU A 248 -4.96 -10.37 -2.25
C LEU A 248 -4.53 -9.21 -1.34
N ALA A 249 -3.33 -8.70 -1.50
CA ALA A 249 -2.87 -7.52 -0.76
C ALA A 249 -3.73 -6.29 -1.05
N LEU A 250 -4.09 -6.04 -2.32
CA LEU A 250 -5.01 -4.96 -2.71
C LEU A 250 -6.39 -5.14 -2.08
N ARG A 251 -6.94 -6.36 -2.08
CA ARG A 251 -8.21 -6.65 -1.37
C ARG A 251 -8.10 -6.37 0.13
N ALA A 252 -7.03 -6.84 0.77
CA ALA A 252 -6.82 -6.71 2.21
C ALA A 252 -6.71 -5.25 2.64
N VAL A 253 -5.92 -4.44 1.91
CA VAL A 253 -5.79 -3.01 2.18
C VAL A 253 -7.08 -2.26 1.84
N GLY A 254 -7.73 -2.59 0.73
CA GLY A 254 -9.05 -2.04 0.39
C GLY A 254 -10.09 -2.31 1.47
N TRP A 255 -10.08 -3.50 2.08
CA TRP A 255 -10.94 -3.84 3.21
C TRP A 255 -10.65 -2.96 4.45
N LEU A 256 -9.37 -2.70 4.75
CA LEU A 256 -9.00 -1.76 5.81
C LEU A 256 -9.46 -0.33 5.49
N MET A 257 -9.30 0.12 4.24
CA MET A 257 -9.67 1.45 3.77
C MET A 257 -11.20 1.69 3.82
N ARG A 258 -12.01 0.66 3.59
CA ARG A 258 -13.48 0.79 3.69
C ARG A 258 -13.96 1.19 5.07
N LYS A 259 -13.21 0.85 6.12
CA LYS A 259 -13.52 1.23 7.51
C LYS A 259 -13.21 2.69 7.84
N THR A 260 -12.53 3.41 6.94
CA THR A 260 -12.18 4.83 7.09
C THR A 260 -13.33 5.71 6.64
N ARG A 261 -13.62 6.78 7.39
CA ARG A 261 -14.73 7.71 7.11
C ARG A 261 -14.47 8.67 5.96
N SER A 262 -13.24 8.75 5.46
CA SER A 262 -12.88 9.67 4.37
C SER A 262 -13.67 9.39 3.10
N ASP A 263 -14.14 10.45 2.45
CA ASP A 263 -14.94 10.37 1.22
C ASP A 263 -14.08 10.01 0.01
N ARG A 264 -12.83 10.46 0.03
CA ARG A 264 -11.83 10.22 -1.04
C ARG A 264 -10.71 9.35 -0.50
N LYS A 265 -10.41 8.29 -1.22
CA LYS A 265 -9.44 7.28 -0.80
C LYS A 265 -8.43 7.02 -1.91
N LEU A 266 -7.17 7.30 -1.63
CA LEU A 266 -6.06 7.07 -2.55
C LEU A 266 -5.17 5.96 -2.01
N LEU A 267 -4.88 4.95 -2.82
CA LEU A 267 -3.93 3.88 -2.52
C LEU A 267 -2.69 4.04 -3.40
N ILE A 268 -1.57 4.37 -2.81
CA ILE A 268 -0.27 4.47 -3.50
C ILE A 268 0.50 3.18 -3.27
N MET A 269 0.68 2.39 -4.31
CA MET A 269 1.49 1.17 -4.25
C MET A 269 2.91 1.45 -4.73
N LEU A 270 3.92 1.05 -3.96
CA LEU A 270 5.32 1.04 -4.38
C LEU A 270 5.71 -0.42 -4.64
N SER A 271 5.82 -0.81 -5.91
CA SER A 271 6.05 -2.20 -6.34
C SER A 271 6.70 -2.27 -7.71
N ASP A 272 7.33 -3.40 -8.02
CA ASP A 272 7.75 -3.77 -9.38
C ASP A 272 6.59 -4.31 -10.23
N ALA A 273 5.39 -4.42 -9.63
CA ALA A 273 4.18 -4.91 -10.28
C ALA A 273 4.35 -6.27 -11.00
N ASN A 274 5.17 -7.13 -10.41
CA ASN A 274 5.44 -8.49 -10.88
C ASN A 274 4.90 -9.53 -9.89
N PRO A 275 3.57 -9.69 -9.80
CA PRO A 275 2.94 -10.57 -8.82
C PRO A 275 3.35 -12.03 -9.04
N ASN A 276 3.84 -12.65 -7.96
CA ASN A 276 4.27 -14.04 -7.96
C ASN A 276 4.10 -14.67 -6.57
N ASP A 277 3.48 -15.85 -6.50
CA ASP A 277 3.24 -16.55 -5.24
C ASP A 277 3.38 -18.07 -5.44
N ASP A 278 3.86 -18.75 -4.41
CA ASP A 278 4.01 -20.21 -4.38
C ASP A 278 2.67 -20.94 -4.23
N GLU A 279 1.65 -20.32 -3.60
CA GLU A 279 0.31 -20.88 -3.53
C GLU A 279 -0.42 -20.75 -4.87
N LYS A 280 -0.94 -21.87 -5.36
CA LYS A 280 -1.57 -21.95 -6.67
C LYS A 280 -2.99 -21.39 -6.67
N ILE A 281 -3.40 -20.88 -7.82
CA ILE A 281 -4.81 -20.55 -8.08
C ILE A 281 -5.58 -21.88 -8.21
N PRO A 282 -6.61 -22.13 -7.40
CA PRO A 282 -7.38 -23.35 -7.49
C PRO A 282 -8.11 -23.45 -8.84
N ARG A 283 -8.22 -24.68 -9.36
CA ARG A 283 -9.06 -24.94 -10.55
C ARG A 283 -10.53 -24.92 -10.19
N ALA A 284 -11.35 -24.45 -11.11
CA ALA A 284 -12.79 -24.65 -11.04
C ALA A 284 -13.10 -26.15 -11.30
N GLY A 285 -13.81 -26.81 -10.39
CA GLY A 285 -14.21 -28.23 -10.49
C GLY A 285 -13.49 -29.15 -9.51
N LEU A 286 -13.79 -30.46 -9.62
CA LEU A 286 -13.33 -31.53 -8.71
C LEU A 286 -11.91 -32.06 -8.99
N LEU A 287 -11.27 -31.63 -10.08
CA LEU A 287 -9.94 -32.11 -10.45
C LEU A 287 -8.86 -31.48 -9.56
N PRO A 288 -7.93 -32.27 -8.98
CA PRO A 288 -6.81 -31.76 -8.21
C PRO A 288 -5.85 -30.98 -9.10
N GLY A 289 -5.20 -30.00 -8.51
CA GLY A 289 -4.20 -29.16 -9.15
C GLY A 289 -4.64 -27.69 -9.29
N GLY A 290 -3.70 -26.82 -9.58
CA GLY A 290 -3.91 -25.37 -9.69
C GLY A 290 -3.01 -24.75 -10.74
N ARG A 291 -3.32 -23.52 -11.13
CA ARG A 291 -2.46 -22.69 -11.99
C ARG A 291 -1.49 -21.88 -11.11
N VAL A 292 -0.26 -21.75 -11.53
CA VAL A 292 0.73 -20.91 -10.85
C VAL A 292 0.21 -19.47 -10.79
N TYR A 293 0.33 -18.84 -9.61
CA TYR A 293 0.05 -17.42 -9.43
C TYR A 293 1.31 -16.63 -9.78
N GLY A 294 1.41 -16.20 -11.03
CA GLY A 294 2.54 -15.43 -11.53
C GLY A 294 2.39 -15.09 -13.00
N GLY A 295 3.27 -14.28 -13.52
CA GLY A 295 3.25 -13.81 -14.90
C GLY A 295 1.87 -13.31 -15.31
N LYS A 296 1.34 -13.77 -16.45
CA LYS A 296 0.04 -13.33 -16.97
C LYS A 296 -1.12 -13.54 -15.98
N ALA A 297 -1.12 -14.64 -15.24
CA ALA A 297 -2.20 -14.94 -14.29
C ALA A 297 -2.22 -14.00 -13.09
N GLY A 298 -1.04 -13.70 -12.54
CA GLY A 298 -0.90 -12.73 -11.45
C GLY A 298 -1.26 -11.31 -11.91
N ILE A 299 -0.80 -10.90 -13.10
CA ILE A 299 -1.12 -9.59 -13.69
C ILE A 299 -2.63 -9.43 -13.92
N GLU A 300 -3.29 -10.43 -14.52
CA GLU A 300 -4.74 -10.41 -14.74
C GLU A 300 -5.53 -10.31 -13.44
N ASP A 301 -5.09 -11.06 -12.41
CA ASP A 301 -5.71 -11.02 -11.08
C ASP A 301 -5.53 -9.65 -10.44
N THR A 302 -4.31 -9.13 -10.37
CA THR A 302 -4.00 -7.81 -9.78
C THR A 302 -4.75 -6.69 -10.53
N LYS A 303 -4.83 -6.75 -11.85
CA LYS A 303 -5.62 -5.81 -12.67
C LYS A 303 -7.10 -5.83 -12.29
N ARG A 304 -7.67 -7.02 -12.11
CA ARG A 304 -9.08 -7.17 -11.71
C ARG A 304 -9.32 -6.57 -10.32
N GLU A 305 -8.41 -6.81 -9.38
CA GLU A 305 -8.53 -6.27 -8.02
C GLU A 305 -8.32 -4.75 -7.98
N ALA A 306 -7.38 -4.20 -8.76
CA ALA A 306 -7.23 -2.76 -8.91
C ALA A 306 -8.50 -2.11 -9.51
N ALA A 307 -9.13 -2.76 -10.49
CA ALA A 307 -10.40 -2.30 -11.03
C ALA A 307 -11.56 -2.41 -10.03
N ALA A 308 -11.55 -3.43 -9.16
CA ALA A 308 -12.53 -3.56 -8.08
C ALA A 308 -12.40 -2.44 -7.04
N LEU A 309 -11.18 -2.06 -6.68
CA LEU A 309 -10.92 -0.91 -5.80
C LEU A 309 -11.47 0.39 -6.38
N ARG A 310 -11.23 0.65 -7.68
CA ARG A 310 -11.78 1.86 -8.36
C ARG A 310 -13.30 1.91 -8.28
N ARG A 311 -13.98 0.77 -8.52
CA ARG A 311 -15.45 0.68 -8.39
C ARG A 311 -15.94 0.90 -6.96
N ALA A 312 -15.09 0.62 -5.96
CA ALA A 312 -15.38 0.86 -4.55
C ALA A 312 -15.00 2.29 -4.08
N GLY A 313 -14.65 3.20 -5.01
CA GLY A 313 -14.28 4.58 -4.68
C GLY A 313 -12.86 4.75 -4.12
N ILE A 314 -12.00 3.74 -4.28
CA ILE A 314 -10.59 3.79 -3.91
C ILE A 314 -9.75 3.90 -5.20
N ALA A 315 -8.94 4.94 -5.34
CA ALA A 315 -8.07 5.13 -6.49
C ALA A 315 -6.70 4.46 -6.28
N PRO A 316 -6.42 3.30 -6.91
CA PRO A 316 -5.11 2.70 -6.85
C PRO A 316 -4.18 3.34 -7.88
N VAL A 317 -3.02 3.78 -7.44
CA VAL A 317 -1.93 4.32 -8.24
C VAL A 317 -0.64 3.57 -7.92
N CYS A 318 0.31 3.54 -8.86
CA CYS A 318 1.57 2.83 -8.65
C CYS A 318 2.78 3.73 -8.91
N VAL A 319 3.66 3.78 -7.92
CA VAL A 319 5.03 4.24 -8.07
C VAL A 319 5.88 3.01 -8.41
N PHE A 320 6.21 2.86 -9.67
CA PHE A 320 6.86 1.69 -10.21
C PHE A 320 8.35 1.65 -9.87
N THR A 321 8.79 0.55 -9.29
CA THR A 321 10.16 0.33 -8.82
C THR A 321 10.90 -0.75 -9.61
N GLY A 322 10.20 -1.40 -10.56
CA GLY A 322 10.74 -2.49 -11.36
C GLY A 322 11.62 -2.06 -12.52
N SER A 323 12.09 -3.05 -13.26
CA SER A 323 12.88 -2.91 -14.49
C SER A 323 12.00 -2.70 -15.73
N ASP A 324 12.63 -2.45 -16.89
CA ASP A 324 11.89 -2.30 -18.15
C ASP A 324 11.12 -3.57 -18.54
N ALA A 325 11.58 -4.74 -18.12
CA ALA A 325 10.95 -6.01 -18.42
C ALA A 325 9.55 -6.16 -17.78
N GLU A 326 9.36 -5.59 -16.59
CA GLU A 326 8.08 -5.67 -15.85
C GLU A 326 7.12 -4.51 -16.20
N LEU A 327 7.60 -3.48 -16.92
CA LEU A 327 6.85 -2.26 -17.17
C LEU A 327 5.52 -2.49 -17.91
N ASP A 328 5.49 -3.41 -18.84
CA ASP A 328 4.27 -3.72 -19.60
C ASP A 328 3.21 -4.39 -18.73
N GLY A 329 3.62 -5.25 -17.79
CA GLY A 329 2.72 -5.79 -16.77
C GLY A 329 2.13 -4.70 -15.88
N ALA A 330 2.99 -3.80 -15.40
CA ALA A 330 2.58 -2.66 -14.59
C ALA A 330 1.57 -1.74 -15.33
N ARG A 331 1.81 -1.47 -16.61
CA ARG A 331 0.88 -0.70 -17.46
C ARG A 331 -0.47 -1.39 -17.64
N GLN A 332 -0.49 -2.72 -17.75
CA GLN A 332 -1.74 -3.48 -17.84
C GLN A 332 -2.58 -3.38 -16.58
N ILE A 333 -1.93 -3.32 -15.39
CA ILE A 333 -2.60 -3.23 -14.09
C ILE A 333 -3.10 -1.81 -13.83
N TYR A 334 -2.21 -0.81 -13.93
CA TYR A 334 -2.48 0.55 -13.46
C TYR A 334 -2.83 1.55 -14.56
N GLY A 335 -2.51 1.25 -15.83
CA GLY A 335 -2.77 2.14 -16.98
C GLY A 335 -2.03 3.47 -16.83
N ARG A 336 -2.78 4.58 -16.91
CA ARG A 336 -2.25 5.95 -16.73
C ARG A 336 -1.86 6.28 -15.29
N ASN A 337 -2.34 5.50 -14.32
CA ASN A 337 -2.10 5.68 -12.89
C ASN A 337 -0.79 5.02 -12.45
N LEU A 338 0.17 4.97 -13.35
CA LEU A 338 1.51 4.44 -13.16
C LEU A 338 2.52 5.57 -13.34
N THR A 339 3.44 5.72 -12.39
CA THR A 339 4.59 6.60 -12.57
C THR A 339 5.87 5.84 -12.31
N ARG A 340 6.85 6.03 -13.20
CA ARG A 340 8.22 5.57 -13.01
C ARG A 340 9.08 6.74 -12.58
N ILE A 341 9.95 6.52 -11.62
CA ILE A 341 10.86 7.53 -11.14
C ILE A 341 12.25 7.29 -11.74
N PRO A 342 12.62 8.00 -12.82
CA PRO A 342 13.89 7.77 -13.50
C PRO A 342 15.09 8.21 -12.65
N SER A 343 14.91 9.25 -11.81
CA SER A 343 15.95 9.72 -10.90
C SER A 343 15.34 10.37 -9.66
N VAL A 344 16.14 10.49 -8.60
CA VAL A 344 15.70 11.08 -7.32
C VAL A 344 15.28 12.54 -7.48
N GLY A 345 15.87 13.29 -8.42
CA GLY A 345 15.51 14.69 -8.68
C GLY A 345 14.09 14.87 -9.24
N TRP A 346 13.55 13.86 -9.93
CA TRP A 346 12.19 13.87 -10.48
C TRP A 346 11.14 13.29 -9.54
N PHE A 347 11.54 12.81 -8.36
CA PHE A 347 10.66 12.11 -7.43
C PHE A 347 9.47 12.97 -7.02
N ALA A 348 9.73 14.18 -6.52
CA ALA A 348 8.67 15.09 -6.07
C ALA A 348 7.67 15.40 -7.19
N ASP A 349 8.17 15.65 -8.41
CA ASP A 349 7.36 15.99 -9.58
C ASP A 349 6.49 14.81 -10.04
N ALA A 350 7.07 13.62 -10.10
CA ALA A 350 6.38 12.42 -10.55
C ALA A 350 5.28 12.02 -9.57
N VAL A 351 5.58 11.98 -8.28
CA VAL A 351 4.62 11.63 -7.23
C VAL A 351 3.55 12.72 -7.09
N ALA A 352 3.93 14.01 -7.13
CA ALA A 352 2.95 15.09 -7.09
C ALA A 352 1.96 15.00 -8.24
N ARG A 353 2.43 14.84 -9.49
CA ARG A 353 1.54 14.68 -10.66
C ARG A 353 0.58 13.51 -10.51
N LEU A 354 1.05 12.39 -9.99
CA LEU A 354 0.23 11.20 -9.77
C LEU A 354 -0.88 11.47 -8.76
N ILE A 355 -0.53 12.00 -7.58
CA ILE A 355 -1.49 12.30 -6.52
C ILE A 355 -2.46 13.41 -6.96
N ILE A 356 -1.95 14.49 -7.55
CA ILE A 356 -2.76 15.62 -8.03
C ILE A 356 -3.72 15.18 -9.13
N GLY A 357 -3.24 14.35 -10.07
CA GLY A 357 -4.07 13.81 -11.13
C GLY A 357 -5.27 13.04 -10.61
N GLU A 358 -5.08 12.21 -9.58
CA GLU A 358 -6.18 11.48 -8.96
C GLU A 358 -7.10 12.39 -8.13
N ILE A 359 -6.55 13.36 -7.40
CA ILE A 359 -7.34 14.33 -6.66
C ILE A 359 -8.28 15.10 -7.62
N LYS A 360 -7.78 15.55 -8.77
CA LYS A 360 -8.58 16.23 -9.81
C LYS A 360 -9.58 15.28 -10.49
N GLY A 361 -9.16 14.07 -10.84
CA GLY A 361 -10.03 13.06 -11.42
C GLY A 361 -11.21 12.65 -10.52
N MET A 362 -11.05 12.73 -9.21
CA MET A 362 -12.12 12.50 -8.23
C MET A 362 -13.08 13.69 -8.10
N THR A 363 -12.72 14.89 -8.60
CA THR A 363 -13.58 16.09 -8.60
C THR A 363 -14.46 16.22 -9.85
N GLY A 364 -14.34 15.31 -10.82
CA GLY A 364 -15.23 15.28 -12.00
C GLY A 364 -14.84 16.26 -13.11
N GLU A 365 -13.58 16.72 -13.14
CA GLU A 365 -12.99 17.45 -14.28
C GLU A 365 -12.28 16.54 -15.28
#